data_6bfffca8ca0e7af6dfb82733e199e4c5
#
_entry.id   6bfffca8ca0e7af6dfb82733e199e4c5
#
_cell.length_a   1.000
_cell.length_b   1.000
_cell.length_c   1.000
_cell.angle_alpha   90.00
_cell.angle_beta   90.00
_cell.angle_gamma   90.00
#
_symmetry.space_group_name_H-M   'P 1'
#
loop_
_entity.id
_entity.type
_entity.pdbx_description
1 polymer ?
#
loop_
_entity_poly.entity_id
_entity_poly.type
_entity_poly.pdbx_seq_one_letter_code
_entity_poly.pdbx_strand_id
1 'polypeptide(L)'
;MKTKAALFVGLVVLIALGAVAEAALRSERAQRNPSPLTERVASFHSNAVRGTVHLVVLLPGGYNHGGRHYPVVYFLHGLPASSSTYQDVGFLRRALGSLRRQAILVAPQGARDHDTDPEYLDWGPGRNWEQAVSKELPAYVDSHFRTIPNRGARALVGLSAGGYGAVSLALHHLEDFSVIESWSGYFHPTNPSGTSALDLGSTLRNRRANVHNAVALLRRSFHVHPTFFGFYVGREDARFRAENLTLHRELVAAGVPHVFEVYPGAHEQHVWTSHARTWLGLALANLELPTSSDPPAGLTGFTPVAQGPAGGVVLRGRIPNRKVTWDRRPSAVYLPPEFQADGRYPVIFLLHGFPGSPSGFYDSLQLAKIADGLITSNRVAPFVAVMPIAGRVTGKRSDEEWAGQWETYLVRDVVPWANKHLPIDAAVADRAIAGISAGAFGAVDIALRHPGMFGVVQSWSGYFQPFRDGPLTHASAVELAAHNPTLLVHREATALRRLHVRFYLATGFNHGGIFRRWTYEFAGELKSLRIPNRVWASQQPDGGRYLRLQLPSALEFAFGI
;
A
#
# COMPACT_ATOMS: atom_id res chain seq x y z
N MET A 1 11.14 -19.14 -56.98
CA MET A 1 10.96 -19.87 -55.70
C MET A 1 11.49 -19.12 -54.47
N LYS A 2 12.42 -18.19 -54.55
CA LYS A 2 12.98 -17.47 -53.38
C LYS A 2 12.07 -16.40 -52.79
N THR A 3 11.16 -15.84 -53.55
CA THR A 3 10.24 -14.77 -53.07
C THR A 3 9.03 -15.29 -52.25
N LYS A 4 8.57 -16.51 -52.47
CA LYS A 4 7.48 -17.13 -51.69
C LYS A 4 7.92 -17.61 -50.31
N ALA A 5 9.19 -18.01 -50.12
CA ALA A 5 9.71 -18.44 -48.83
C ALA A 5 9.92 -17.24 -47.87
N ALA A 6 10.33 -16.06 -48.38
CA ALA A 6 10.52 -14.86 -47.58
C ALA A 6 9.17 -14.30 -47.05
N LEU A 7 8.08 -14.40 -47.86
CA LEU A 7 6.74 -13.99 -47.44
C LEU A 7 6.17 -14.90 -46.37
N PHE A 8 6.43 -16.22 -46.44
CA PHE A 8 5.93 -17.20 -45.46
C PHE A 8 6.67 -17.08 -44.11
N VAL A 9 7.95 -16.80 -44.11
CA VAL A 9 8.75 -16.56 -42.88
C VAL A 9 8.30 -15.24 -42.22
N GLY A 10 8.08 -14.20 -43.00
CA GLY A 10 7.56 -12.92 -42.49
C GLY A 10 6.17 -13.05 -41.85
N LEU A 11 5.28 -13.84 -42.45
CA LEU A 11 3.93 -14.05 -41.93
C LEU A 11 3.94 -14.90 -40.64
N VAL A 12 4.78 -15.92 -40.55
CA VAL A 12 4.93 -16.74 -39.34
C VAL A 12 5.53 -15.94 -38.18
N VAL A 13 6.48 -15.05 -38.45
CA VAL A 13 7.06 -14.15 -37.42
C VAL A 13 6.04 -13.11 -36.95
N LEU A 14 5.23 -12.56 -37.85
CA LEU A 14 4.15 -11.63 -37.46
C LEU A 14 3.04 -12.31 -36.65
N ILE A 15 2.68 -13.55 -36.97
CA ILE A 15 1.69 -14.33 -36.20
C ILE A 15 2.26 -14.73 -34.82
N ALA A 16 3.56 -15.08 -34.74
CA ALA A 16 4.22 -15.38 -33.46
C ALA A 16 4.35 -14.14 -32.58
N LEU A 17 4.69 -12.99 -33.14
CA LEU A 17 4.73 -11.71 -32.41
C LEU A 17 3.33 -11.27 -31.95
N GLY A 18 2.30 -11.48 -32.77
CA GLY A 18 0.91 -11.23 -32.38
C GLY A 18 0.44 -12.13 -31.23
N ALA A 19 0.78 -13.42 -31.28
CA ALA A 19 0.42 -14.37 -30.23
C ALA A 19 1.17 -14.11 -28.91
N VAL A 20 2.42 -13.68 -28.96
CA VAL A 20 3.20 -13.28 -27.77
C VAL A 20 2.67 -11.97 -27.20
N ALA A 21 2.31 -10.99 -28.03
CA ALA A 21 1.69 -9.75 -27.58
C ALA A 21 0.30 -9.99 -26.97
N GLU A 22 -0.49 -10.88 -27.56
CA GLU A 22 -1.82 -11.25 -27.05
C GLU A 22 -1.72 -12.09 -25.75
N ALA A 23 -0.74 -12.97 -25.64
CA ALA A 23 -0.43 -13.69 -24.40
C ALA A 23 0.07 -12.75 -23.29
N ALA A 24 0.91 -11.77 -23.62
CA ALA A 24 1.34 -10.72 -22.70
C ALA A 24 0.16 -9.84 -22.25
N LEU A 25 -0.73 -9.43 -23.17
CA LEU A 25 -1.93 -8.67 -22.85
C LEU A 25 -2.95 -9.49 -22.03
N ARG A 26 -3.06 -10.80 -22.26
CA ARG A 26 -3.88 -11.71 -21.44
C ARG A 26 -3.28 -11.91 -20.07
N SER A 27 -1.96 -12.03 -19.96
CA SER A 27 -1.22 -12.09 -18.70
C SER A 27 -1.36 -10.78 -17.90
N GLU A 28 -1.23 -9.62 -18.54
CA GLU A 28 -1.50 -8.32 -17.91
C GLU A 28 -2.96 -8.14 -17.49
N ARG A 29 -3.93 -8.64 -18.26
CA ARG A 29 -5.34 -8.64 -17.88
C ARG A 29 -5.64 -9.59 -16.72
N ALA A 30 -5.02 -10.76 -16.68
CA ALA A 30 -5.15 -11.70 -15.56
C ALA A 30 -4.54 -11.15 -14.26
N GLN A 31 -3.47 -10.35 -14.34
CA GLN A 31 -2.89 -9.66 -13.17
C GLN A 31 -3.68 -8.41 -12.75
N ARG A 32 -4.57 -7.88 -13.60
CA ARG A 32 -5.39 -6.68 -13.33
C ARG A 32 -6.77 -6.96 -12.75
N ASN A 33 -7.25 -8.20 -12.74
CA ASN A 33 -8.54 -8.54 -12.14
C ASN A 33 -8.31 -9.09 -10.73
N PRO A 34 -8.64 -8.33 -9.67
CA PRO A 34 -8.71 -8.92 -8.35
C PRO A 34 -9.71 -10.08 -8.38
N SER A 35 -9.42 -11.13 -7.63
CA SER A 35 -10.36 -12.24 -7.48
C SER A 35 -11.74 -11.72 -7.11
N PRO A 36 -12.81 -12.25 -7.70
CA PRO A 36 -14.15 -11.71 -7.48
C PRO A 36 -14.53 -11.77 -5.99
N LEU A 37 -15.25 -10.73 -5.53
CA LEU A 37 -15.80 -10.72 -4.18
C LEU A 37 -16.80 -11.86 -4.01
N THR A 38 -16.80 -12.48 -2.84
CA THR A 38 -17.81 -13.47 -2.45
C THR A 38 -18.89 -12.80 -1.62
N GLU A 39 -20.14 -12.92 -2.05
CA GLU A 39 -21.30 -12.44 -1.29
C GLU A 39 -21.83 -13.57 -0.40
N ARG A 40 -22.10 -13.24 0.87
CA ARG A 40 -22.75 -14.12 1.83
C ARG A 40 -23.91 -13.41 2.50
N VAL A 41 -25.03 -14.11 2.66
CA VAL A 41 -26.11 -13.67 3.53
C VAL A 41 -25.91 -14.33 4.91
N ALA A 42 -26.05 -13.55 5.95
CA ALA A 42 -25.91 -14.01 7.32
C ALA A 42 -27.00 -13.37 8.20
N SER A 43 -27.15 -13.85 9.41
CA SER A 43 -28.08 -13.28 10.38
C SER A 43 -27.63 -13.58 11.82
N PHE A 44 -28.04 -12.75 12.75
CA PHE A 44 -27.83 -12.97 14.17
C PHE A 44 -29.08 -12.59 14.98
N HIS A 45 -29.21 -13.18 16.15
CA HIS A 45 -30.22 -12.75 17.10
C HIS A 45 -29.75 -11.50 17.85
N SER A 46 -30.52 -10.44 17.77
CA SER A 46 -30.28 -9.18 18.48
C SER A 46 -31.19 -9.04 19.67
N ASN A 47 -30.60 -8.83 20.84
CA ASN A 47 -31.35 -8.50 22.05
C ASN A 47 -31.92 -7.07 22.00
N ALA A 48 -31.19 -6.15 21.36
CA ALA A 48 -31.57 -4.75 21.23
C ALA A 48 -32.87 -4.56 20.43
N VAL A 49 -33.06 -5.32 19.35
CA VAL A 49 -34.29 -5.30 18.54
C VAL A 49 -35.21 -6.50 18.82
N ARG A 50 -34.86 -7.36 19.78
CA ARG A 50 -35.63 -8.55 20.17
C ARG A 50 -36.06 -9.42 18.99
N GLY A 51 -35.11 -9.69 18.10
CA GLY A 51 -35.37 -10.44 16.86
C GLY A 51 -34.14 -10.73 16.05
N THR A 52 -34.34 -11.32 14.87
CA THR A 52 -33.26 -11.61 13.95
C THR A 52 -32.92 -10.37 13.13
N VAL A 53 -31.63 -10.04 13.06
CA VAL A 53 -31.06 -9.03 12.16
C VAL A 53 -30.34 -9.76 11.02
N HIS A 54 -30.73 -9.47 9.80
CA HIS A 54 -30.10 -10.00 8.60
C HIS A 54 -29.01 -9.06 8.07
N LEU A 55 -28.01 -9.61 7.39
CA LEU A 55 -26.93 -8.82 6.79
C LEU A 55 -26.42 -9.48 5.52
N VAL A 56 -25.95 -8.65 4.59
CA VAL A 56 -25.11 -9.08 3.46
C VAL A 56 -23.67 -8.77 3.81
N VAL A 57 -22.79 -9.74 3.54
CA VAL A 57 -21.35 -9.63 3.75
C VAL A 57 -20.64 -9.82 2.41
N LEU A 58 -19.92 -8.80 1.95
CA LEU A 58 -19.03 -8.89 0.81
C LEU A 58 -17.63 -9.22 1.30
N LEU A 59 -17.17 -10.41 0.99
CA LEU A 59 -15.85 -10.91 1.36
C LEU A 59 -14.86 -10.63 0.23
N PRO A 60 -13.63 -10.19 0.55
CA PRO A 60 -12.61 -9.93 -0.46
C PRO A 60 -12.20 -11.17 -1.22
N GLY A 61 -11.71 -10.96 -2.45
CA GLY A 61 -11.19 -12.05 -3.27
C GLY A 61 -10.08 -12.81 -2.54
N GLY A 62 -10.13 -14.15 -2.60
CA GLY A 62 -9.17 -14.99 -1.88
C GLY A 62 -9.48 -15.19 -0.38
N TYR A 63 -10.54 -14.62 0.15
CA TYR A 63 -10.92 -14.78 1.56
C TYR A 63 -10.93 -16.24 2.02
N ASN A 64 -11.44 -17.17 1.21
CA ASN A 64 -11.54 -18.59 1.58
C ASN A 64 -10.18 -19.35 1.55
N HIS A 65 -9.12 -18.73 1.05
CA HIS A 65 -7.79 -19.33 0.84
C HIS A 65 -6.70 -18.60 1.66
N GLY A 66 -6.77 -18.66 2.98
CA GLY A 66 -5.72 -18.05 3.83
C GLY A 66 -6.22 -17.63 5.20
N GLY A 67 -5.28 -17.21 6.07
CA GLY A 67 -5.52 -16.77 7.45
C GLY A 67 -5.66 -15.24 7.63
N ARG A 68 -5.67 -14.47 6.54
CA ARG A 68 -5.66 -13.00 6.62
C ARG A 68 -6.89 -12.43 7.31
N HIS A 69 -6.70 -11.43 8.16
CA HIS A 69 -7.75 -10.61 8.76
C HIS A 69 -7.93 -9.31 7.97
N TYR A 70 -9.12 -8.75 7.97
CA TYR A 70 -9.50 -7.62 7.12
C TYR A 70 -10.15 -6.51 7.95
N PRO A 71 -9.94 -5.24 7.58
CA PRO A 71 -10.75 -4.15 8.08
C PRO A 71 -12.20 -4.31 7.62
N VAL A 72 -13.12 -3.66 8.34
CA VAL A 72 -14.56 -3.78 8.08
C VAL A 72 -15.17 -2.42 7.77
N VAL A 73 -15.93 -2.36 6.69
CA VAL A 73 -16.81 -1.24 6.35
C VAL A 73 -18.26 -1.67 6.63
N TYR A 74 -18.88 -1.08 7.63
CA TYR A 74 -20.32 -1.22 7.87
C TYR A 74 -21.04 -0.17 7.04
N PHE A 75 -21.89 -0.63 6.11
CA PHE A 75 -22.63 0.25 5.20
C PHE A 75 -24.11 0.30 5.56
N LEU A 76 -24.61 1.48 5.90
CA LEU A 76 -25.98 1.72 6.33
C LEU A 76 -26.83 2.24 5.15
N HIS A 77 -27.92 1.55 4.85
CA HIS A 77 -28.82 1.91 3.76
C HIS A 77 -29.72 3.13 4.13
N GLY A 78 -30.28 3.78 3.12
CA GLY A 78 -31.24 4.89 3.28
C GLY A 78 -32.70 4.45 3.34
N LEU A 79 -33.60 5.43 3.31
CA LEU A 79 -35.05 5.26 3.19
C LEU A 79 -35.48 5.27 1.70
N PRO A 80 -36.60 4.65 1.34
CA PRO A 80 -37.48 3.85 2.19
C PRO A 80 -36.79 2.56 2.64
N ALA A 81 -36.97 2.22 3.91
CA ALA A 81 -36.40 1.01 4.46
C ALA A 81 -37.45 -0.11 4.49
N SER A 82 -37.01 -1.32 4.19
CA SER A 82 -37.76 -2.55 4.33
C SER A 82 -36.83 -3.63 4.87
N SER A 83 -37.38 -4.78 5.21
CA SER A 83 -36.60 -5.95 5.62
C SER A 83 -35.61 -6.45 4.57
N SER A 84 -35.66 -5.97 3.32
CA SER A 84 -34.80 -6.38 2.20
C SER A 84 -33.90 -5.28 1.66
N THR A 85 -34.01 -4.03 2.08
CA THR A 85 -33.23 -2.90 1.54
C THR A 85 -31.72 -3.10 1.70
N TYR A 86 -31.28 -3.79 2.75
CA TYR A 86 -29.87 -4.14 2.97
C TYR A 86 -29.25 -5.02 1.88
N GLN A 87 -30.06 -5.64 1.01
CA GLN A 87 -29.63 -6.51 -0.08
C GLN A 87 -29.20 -5.74 -1.34
N ASP A 88 -29.50 -4.44 -1.44
CA ASP A 88 -29.12 -3.60 -2.58
C ASP A 88 -27.63 -3.17 -2.49
N VAL A 89 -26.74 -4.14 -2.54
CA VAL A 89 -25.28 -3.95 -2.46
C VAL A 89 -24.57 -4.05 -3.80
N GLY A 90 -25.30 -4.19 -4.89
CA GLY A 90 -24.70 -4.44 -6.22
C GLY A 90 -23.72 -3.36 -6.67
N PHE A 91 -24.00 -2.09 -6.39
CA PHE A 91 -23.10 -0.97 -6.71
C PHE A 91 -21.88 -0.93 -5.78
N LEU A 92 -22.04 -1.27 -4.49
CA LEU A 92 -20.94 -1.38 -3.53
C LEU A 92 -19.99 -2.52 -3.91
N ARG A 93 -20.52 -3.67 -4.34
CA ARG A 93 -19.74 -4.80 -4.82
C ARG A 93 -18.89 -4.41 -6.03
N ARG A 94 -19.44 -3.68 -7.00
CA ARG A 94 -18.66 -3.19 -8.15
C ARG A 94 -17.59 -2.18 -7.72
N ALA A 95 -17.93 -1.24 -6.84
CA ALA A 95 -17.01 -0.23 -6.35
C ALA A 95 -15.85 -0.87 -5.56
N LEU A 96 -16.15 -1.69 -4.55
CA LEU A 96 -15.17 -2.37 -3.71
C LEU A 96 -14.29 -3.33 -4.54
N GLY A 97 -14.88 -4.11 -5.46
CA GLY A 97 -14.16 -5.03 -6.33
C GLY A 97 -13.20 -4.36 -7.30
N SER A 98 -13.35 -3.05 -7.55
CA SER A 98 -12.42 -2.26 -8.38
C SER A 98 -11.27 -1.63 -7.59
N LEU A 99 -11.27 -1.75 -6.26
CA LEU A 99 -10.24 -1.21 -5.38
C LEU A 99 -9.17 -2.26 -5.10
N ARG A 100 -7.92 -1.82 -5.00
CA ARG A 100 -6.81 -2.70 -4.62
C ARG A 100 -6.79 -3.02 -3.13
N ARG A 101 -7.17 -2.05 -2.29
CA ARG A 101 -7.30 -2.27 -0.86
C ARG A 101 -8.52 -3.14 -0.59
N GLN A 102 -8.31 -4.18 0.20
CA GLN A 102 -9.34 -5.16 0.50
C GLN A 102 -9.93 -4.95 1.88
N ALA A 103 -11.24 -5.06 1.99
CA ALA A 103 -11.97 -5.03 3.24
C ALA A 103 -13.18 -5.98 3.17
N ILE A 104 -13.67 -6.37 4.30
CA ILE A 104 -15.02 -6.95 4.44
C ILE A 104 -15.99 -5.76 4.42
N LEU A 105 -17.03 -5.81 3.58
CA LEU A 105 -18.13 -4.87 3.66
C LEU A 105 -19.35 -5.59 4.23
N VAL A 106 -19.98 -5.00 5.22
CA VAL A 106 -21.15 -5.52 5.92
C VAL A 106 -22.30 -4.55 5.76
N ALA A 107 -23.38 -4.97 5.13
CA ALA A 107 -24.62 -4.20 5.00
C ALA A 107 -25.69 -4.84 5.90
N PRO A 108 -25.96 -4.29 7.08
CA PRO A 108 -26.98 -4.82 7.98
C PRO A 108 -28.37 -4.35 7.57
N GLN A 109 -29.37 -5.15 7.89
CA GLN A 109 -30.75 -4.70 7.99
C GLN A 109 -30.85 -3.60 9.04
N GLY A 110 -31.37 -2.44 8.67
CA GLY A 110 -31.57 -1.30 9.58
C GLY A 110 -33.03 -1.09 9.98
N ALA A 111 -33.94 -1.86 9.41
CA ALA A 111 -35.37 -1.80 9.68
C ALA A 111 -36.04 -3.16 9.51
N ARG A 112 -37.16 -3.36 10.16
CA ARG A 112 -38.10 -4.48 9.91
C ARG A 112 -39.29 -3.99 9.10
N ASP A 113 -40.09 -4.91 8.56
CA ASP A 113 -41.24 -4.59 7.67
C ASP A 113 -42.24 -3.57 8.22
N HIS A 114 -42.25 -3.39 9.52
CA HIS A 114 -43.16 -2.45 10.20
C HIS A 114 -42.44 -1.25 10.85
N ASP A 115 -41.12 -1.13 10.66
CA ASP A 115 -40.34 0.00 11.13
C ASP A 115 -40.36 1.10 10.05
N THR A 116 -41.12 2.15 10.25
CA THR A 116 -41.35 3.19 9.26
C THR A 116 -40.23 4.22 9.20
N ASP A 117 -39.38 4.29 10.23
CA ASP A 117 -38.32 5.29 10.33
C ASP A 117 -37.10 4.72 11.09
N PRO A 118 -36.21 4.03 10.39
CA PRO A 118 -35.12 3.34 11.04
C PRO A 118 -34.09 4.30 11.63
N GLU A 119 -33.77 5.39 10.96
CA GLU A 119 -32.69 6.38 11.27
C GLU A 119 -31.59 5.88 12.24
N TYR A 120 -31.54 4.58 12.46
CA TYR A 120 -30.58 3.87 13.32
C TYR A 120 -30.54 4.35 14.77
N LEU A 121 -31.68 4.83 15.28
CA LEU A 121 -31.87 5.33 16.66
C LEU A 121 -32.42 4.25 17.61
N ASP A 122 -32.23 4.47 18.90
CA ASP A 122 -32.89 3.69 19.95
C ASP A 122 -34.28 4.21 20.21
N TRP A 123 -35.31 3.54 19.64
CA TRP A 123 -36.71 3.88 19.75
C TRP A 123 -37.41 3.25 20.97
N GLY A 124 -36.65 2.50 21.78
CA GLY A 124 -37.18 1.78 22.94
C GLY A 124 -37.14 0.26 22.80
N PRO A 125 -37.64 -0.48 23.78
CA PRO A 125 -37.48 -1.93 23.85
C PRO A 125 -37.92 -2.67 22.59
N GLY A 126 -36.99 -3.45 22.00
CA GLY A 126 -37.21 -4.18 20.76
C GLY A 126 -37.05 -3.36 19.49
N ARG A 127 -36.63 -2.09 19.58
CA ARG A 127 -36.36 -1.18 18.45
C ARG A 127 -35.09 -0.34 18.69
N ASN A 128 -34.12 -0.87 19.42
CA ASN A 128 -32.87 -0.17 19.72
C ASN A 128 -31.82 -0.45 18.64
N TRP A 129 -31.95 0.22 17.49
CA TRP A 129 -31.10 0.03 16.33
C TRP A 129 -29.69 0.60 16.51
N GLU A 130 -29.52 1.69 17.30
CA GLU A 130 -28.19 2.19 17.66
C GLU A 130 -27.38 1.10 18.35
N GLN A 131 -27.92 0.44 19.36
CA GLN A 131 -27.27 -0.63 20.09
C GLN A 131 -27.03 -1.87 19.20
N ALA A 132 -28.01 -2.26 18.38
CA ALA A 132 -27.89 -3.40 17.49
C ALA A 132 -26.74 -3.22 16.49
N VAL A 133 -26.62 -2.03 15.87
CA VAL A 133 -25.66 -1.76 14.79
C VAL A 133 -24.27 -1.36 15.33
N SER A 134 -24.19 -0.63 16.46
CA SER A 134 -22.90 -0.16 16.97
C SER A 134 -22.20 -1.16 17.89
N LYS A 135 -22.91 -2.08 18.52
CA LYS A 135 -22.36 -3.03 19.51
C LYS A 135 -22.55 -4.49 19.12
N GLU A 136 -23.79 -4.92 18.88
CA GLU A 136 -24.07 -6.35 18.65
C GLU A 136 -23.58 -6.81 17.27
N LEU A 137 -23.76 -6.00 16.22
CA LEU A 137 -23.31 -6.33 14.87
C LEU A 137 -21.78 -6.46 14.79
N PRO A 138 -20.94 -5.53 15.28
CA PRO A 138 -19.49 -5.71 15.27
C PRO A 138 -19.04 -6.94 16.05
N ALA A 139 -19.63 -7.22 17.21
CA ALA A 139 -19.31 -8.41 17.99
C ALA A 139 -19.63 -9.72 17.23
N TYR A 140 -20.77 -9.75 16.54
CA TYR A 140 -21.13 -10.89 15.70
C TYR A 140 -20.16 -11.05 14.53
N VAL A 141 -19.86 -9.95 13.82
CA VAL A 141 -18.98 -9.97 12.65
C VAL A 141 -17.56 -10.41 13.02
N ASP A 142 -17.03 -9.90 14.13
CA ASP A 142 -15.69 -10.26 14.61
C ASP A 142 -15.59 -11.74 15.03
N SER A 143 -16.68 -12.32 15.53
CA SER A 143 -16.69 -13.74 15.94
C SER A 143 -16.90 -14.72 14.78
N HIS A 144 -17.43 -14.28 13.63
CA HIS A 144 -17.79 -15.14 12.50
C HIS A 144 -16.93 -14.92 11.25
N PHE A 145 -16.23 -13.79 11.17
CA PHE A 145 -15.39 -13.43 10.03
C PHE A 145 -13.98 -13.04 10.49
N ARG A 146 -13.02 -13.21 9.62
CA ARG A 146 -11.62 -12.80 9.91
C ARG A 146 -11.48 -11.28 9.78
N THR A 147 -11.90 -10.59 10.81
CA THR A 147 -11.79 -9.14 10.95
C THR A 147 -10.56 -8.75 11.76
N ILE A 148 -10.15 -7.50 11.66
CA ILE A 148 -9.25 -6.84 12.59
C ILE A 148 -10.13 -6.21 13.67
N PRO A 149 -10.25 -6.80 14.88
CA PRO A 149 -11.29 -6.43 15.86
C PRO A 149 -10.89 -5.22 16.70
N ASN A 150 -10.46 -4.14 16.05
CA ASN A 150 -10.12 -2.89 16.71
C ASN A 150 -10.76 -1.68 16.00
N ARG A 151 -10.78 -0.57 16.69
CA ARG A 151 -11.32 0.71 16.22
C ARG A 151 -10.71 1.16 14.90
N GLY A 152 -9.38 1.10 14.79
CA GLY A 152 -8.64 1.59 13.62
C GLY A 152 -9.01 0.89 12.31
N ALA A 153 -9.56 -0.33 12.42
CA ALA A 153 -9.97 -1.14 11.29
C ALA A 153 -11.48 -1.15 11.03
N ARG A 154 -12.27 -0.24 11.65
CA ARG A 154 -13.72 -0.16 11.47
C ARG A 154 -14.17 1.18 10.91
N ALA A 155 -14.96 1.14 9.81
CA ALA A 155 -15.64 2.29 9.22
C ALA A 155 -17.16 2.16 9.35
N LEU A 156 -17.83 3.28 9.63
CA LEU A 156 -19.26 3.46 9.40
C LEU A 156 -19.45 4.36 8.18
N VAL A 157 -20.13 3.84 7.18
CA VAL A 157 -20.43 4.51 5.92
C VAL A 157 -21.94 4.37 5.66
N GLY A 158 -22.59 5.38 5.15
CA GLY A 158 -24.01 5.24 4.83
C GLY A 158 -24.53 6.28 3.85
N LEU A 159 -25.65 6.00 3.25
CA LEU A 159 -26.33 6.92 2.33
C LEU A 159 -27.67 7.41 2.89
N SER A 160 -28.03 8.67 2.63
CA SER A 160 -29.31 9.28 3.05
C SER A 160 -29.54 9.10 4.57
N ALA A 161 -30.60 8.45 5.02
CA ALA A 161 -30.83 8.11 6.42
C ALA A 161 -29.69 7.27 7.02
N GLY A 162 -29.10 6.35 6.26
CA GLY A 162 -27.90 5.64 6.66
C GLY A 162 -26.67 6.54 6.79
N GLY A 163 -26.60 7.63 6.01
CA GLY A 163 -25.57 8.66 6.16
C GLY A 163 -25.69 9.42 7.47
N TYR A 164 -26.91 9.75 7.88
CA TYR A 164 -27.20 10.25 9.22
C TYR A 164 -26.82 9.22 10.28
N GLY A 165 -27.30 7.98 10.14
CA GLY A 165 -27.00 6.89 11.08
C GLY A 165 -25.49 6.67 11.23
N ALA A 166 -24.72 6.65 10.15
CA ALA A 166 -23.27 6.47 10.20
C ALA A 166 -22.59 7.57 11.02
N VAL A 167 -22.99 8.83 10.83
CA VAL A 167 -22.41 9.95 11.59
C VAL A 167 -22.85 9.92 13.03
N SER A 168 -24.15 9.81 13.30
CA SER A 168 -24.72 9.82 14.66
C SER A 168 -24.14 8.68 15.50
N LEU A 169 -24.18 7.44 14.99
CA LEU A 169 -23.66 6.27 15.69
C LEU A 169 -22.17 6.40 15.98
N ALA A 170 -21.36 6.76 14.96
CA ALA A 170 -19.92 6.84 15.15
C ALA A 170 -19.52 7.96 16.11
N LEU A 171 -20.22 9.10 16.13
CA LEU A 171 -19.96 10.17 17.09
C LEU A 171 -20.36 9.81 18.52
N HIS A 172 -21.33 8.94 18.70
CA HIS A 172 -21.69 8.39 20.01
C HIS A 172 -20.74 7.27 20.47
N HIS A 173 -20.02 6.62 19.52
CA HIS A 173 -19.18 5.45 19.75
C HIS A 173 -17.81 5.61 19.08
N LEU A 174 -17.14 6.75 19.32
CA LEU A 174 -15.81 7.04 18.76
C LEU A 174 -14.74 6.03 19.20
N GLU A 175 -14.97 5.32 20.29
CA GLU A 175 -14.12 4.22 20.74
C GLU A 175 -14.16 2.96 19.84
N ASP A 176 -15.18 2.86 18.96
CA ASP A 176 -15.40 1.67 18.13
C ASP A 176 -15.08 1.89 16.64
N PHE A 177 -15.13 3.14 16.16
CA PHE A 177 -14.99 3.47 14.73
C PHE A 177 -13.98 4.60 14.50
N SER A 178 -13.12 4.45 13.50
CA SER A 178 -12.10 5.44 13.12
C SER A 178 -12.41 6.19 11.84
N VAL A 179 -13.33 5.69 11.03
CA VAL A 179 -13.72 6.26 9.74
C VAL A 179 -15.23 6.44 9.70
N ILE A 180 -15.66 7.64 9.33
CA ILE A 180 -17.07 8.04 9.21
C ILE A 180 -17.28 8.65 7.83
N GLU A 181 -18.25 8.12 7.08
CA GLU A 181 -18.67 8.73 5.82
C GLU A 181 -20.18 8.85 5.69
N SER A 182 -20.64 10.01 5.25
CA SER A 182 -22.06 10.28 4.95
C SER A 182 -22.25 10.65 3.48
N TRP A 183 -23.02 9.85 2.75
CA TRP A 183 -23.30 10.03 1.34
C TRP A 183 -24.69 10.62 1.15
N SER A 184 -24.80 11.90 0.84
CA SER A 184 -26.05 12.65 0.78
C SER A 184 -26.92 12.48 2.02
N GLY A 185 -26.30 12.41 3.21
CA GLY A 185 -27.01 12.32 4.48
C GLY A 185 -27.52 13.68 4.94
N TYR A 186 -28.13 13.65 6.12
CA TYR A 186 -28.54 14.81 6.91
C TYR A 186 -27.98 14.68 8.34
N PHE A 187 -28.20 15.64 9.22
CA PHE A 187 -27.46 15.69 10.48
C PHE A 187 -28.34 15.94 11.71
N HIS A 188 -29.67 15.82 11.54
CA HIS A 188 -30.63 15.68 12.63
C HIS A 188 -31.77 14.76 12.17
N PRO A 189 -32.41 13.98 13.06
CA PRO A 189 -33.55 13.14 12.68
C PRO A 189 -34.63 13.97 12.00
N THR A 190 -35.11 13.50 10.89
CA THR A 190 -36.10 14.23 10.09
C THR A 190 -37.12 13.28 9.51
N ASN A 191 -38.31 13.81 9.19
CA ASN A 191 -39.33 13.04 8.47
C ASN A 191 -38.82 12.57 7.11
N PRO A 192 -39.42 11.56 6.49
CA PRO A 192 -38.95 11.01 5.20
C PRO A 192 -38.87 12.03 4.06
N SER A 193 -39.61 13.13 4.12
CA SER A 193 -39.52 14.21 3.13
C SER A 193 -38.37 15.19 3.39
N GLY A 194 -37.71 15.14 4.55
CA GLY A 194 -36.67 16.08 4.94
C GLY A 194 -37.17 17.49 5.28
N THR A 195 -38.48 17.65 5.51
CA THR A 195 -39.08 18.98 5.67
C THR A 195 -39.26 19.42 7.13
N SER A 196 -39.19 18.48 8.07
CA SER A 196 -39.33 18.77 9.50
C SER A 196 -38.52 17.81 10.38
N ALA A 197 -37.92 18.33 11.44
CA ALA A 197 -37.26 17.52 12.45
C ALA A 197 -38.24 16.61 13.17
N LEU A 198 -37.81 15.40 13.52
CA LEU A 198 -38.56 14.49 14.37
C LEU A 198 -38.42 14.88 15.83
N ASP A 199 -39.53 14.78 16.57
CA ASP A 199 -39.51 14.88 18.04
C ASP A 199 -39.32 13.47 18.63
N LEU A 200 -38.19 13.25 19.30
CA LEU A 200 -37.83 11.99 19.94
C LEU A 200 -38.41 11.87 21.37
N GLY A 201 -39.37 12.74 21.74
CA GLY A 201 -40.11 12.71 22.99
C GLY A 201 -39.38 13.29 24.21
N SER A 202 -38.18 13.84 24.04
CA SER A 202 -37.51 14.63 25.08
C SER A 202 -36.41 15.55 24.51
N THR A 203 -36.22 16.70 25.18
CA THR A 203 -35.16 17.66 24.82
C THR A 203 -33.76 17.04 24.81
N LEU A 204 -33.48 16.12 25.75
CA LEU A 204 -32.19 15.46 25.82
C LEU A 204 -31.95 14.55 24.62
N ARG A 205 -32.93 13.74 24.24
CA ARG A 205 -32.85 12.86 23.07
C ARG A 205 -32.71 13.67 21.77
N ASN A 206 -33.55 14.71 21.61
CA ASN A 206 -33.47 15.59 20.43
C ASN A 206 -32.11 16.28 20.33
N ARG A 207 -31.53 16.75 21.43
CA ARG A 207 -30.19 17.35 21.45
C ARG A 207 -29.11 16.34 21.14
N ARG A 208 -29.17 15.12 21.68
CA ARG A 208 -28.18 14.06 21.42
C ARG A 208 -28.19 13.62 19.97
N ALA A 209 -29.37 13.45 19.39
CA ALA A 209 -29.53 13.00 18.01
C ALA A 209 -29.18 14.05 16.96
N ASN A 210 -29.07 15.32 17.32
CA ASN A 210 -28.69 16.40 16.40
C ASN A 210 -27.17 16.58 16.39
N VAL A 211 -26.53 16.20 15.28
CA VAL A 211 -25.08 16.23 15.05
C VAL A 211 -24.51 17.64 15.22
N HIS A 212 -25.25 18.68 14.82
CA HIS A 212 -24.80 20.09 14.95
C HIS A 212 -24.47 20.45 16.40
N ASN A 213 -25.18 19.87 17.37
CA ASN A 213 -24.90 20.11 18.80
C ASN A 213 -23.56 19.52 19.27
N ALA A 214 -23.02 18.53 18.57
CA ALA A 214 -21.74 17.90 18.90
C ALA A 214 -20.53 18.66 18.32
N VAL A 215 -20.71 19.47 17.29
CA VAL A 215 -19.62 20.09 16.50
C VAL A 215 -18.57 20.80 17.36
N ALA A 216 -18.99 21.56 18.36
CA ALA A 216 -18.09 22.29 19.26
C ALA A 216 -17.11 21.37 20.03
N LEU A 217 -17.47 20.09 20.22
CA LEU A 217 -16.66 19.12 20.95
C LEU A 217 -15.78 18.26 20.01
N LEU A 218 -16.12 18.18 18.72
CA LEU A 218 -15.50 17.22 17.79
C LEU A 218 -13.99 17.40 17.64
N ARG A 219 -13.49 18.64 17.64
CA ARG A 219 -12.04 18.90 17.58
C ARG A 219 -11.29 18.19 18.71
N ARG A 220 -11.81 18.28 19.95
CA ARG A 220 -11.23 17.60 21.11
C ARG A 220 -11.44 16.08 21.03
N SER A 221 -12.62 15.65 20.64
CA SER A 221 -12.95 14.23 20.51
C SER A 221 -12.08 13.54 19.47
N PHE A 222 -11.84 14.17 18.31
CA PHE A 222 -10.96 13.65 17.25
C PHE A 222 -9.46 13.75 17.59
N HIS A 223 -9.09 14.61 18.55
CA HIS A 223 -7.74 14.60 19.10
C HIS A 223 -7.51 13.37 20.00
N VAL A 224 -8.50 13.01 20.80
CA VAL A 224 -8.46 11.81 21.68
C VAL A 224 -8.63 10.53 20.86
N HIS A 225 -9.54 10.54 19.90
CA HIS A 225 -9.83 9.45 19.00
C HIS A 225 -9.60 9.90 17.55
N PRO A 226 -8.38 9.78 16.99
CA PRO A 226 -8.09 10.19 15.62
C PRO A 226 -9.10 9.59 14.64
N THR A 227 -9.88 10.44 13.98
CA THR A 227 -11.03 10.02 13.16
C THR A 227 -10.96 10.69 11.79
N PHE A 228 -11.12 9.88 10.74
CA PHE A 228 -11.43 10.41 9.42
C PHE A 228 -12.93 10.68 9.33
N PHE A 229 -13.29 11.90 8.97
CA PHE A 229 -14.66 12.30 8.73
C PHE A 229 -14.83 12.86 7.33
N GLY A 230 -15.69 12.24 6.53
CA GLY A 230 -15.96 12.66 5.17
C GLY A 230 -17.47 12.66 4.86
N PHE A 231 -17.92 13.60 4.03
CA PHE A 231 -19.31 13.61 3.55
C PHE A 231 -19.45 14.37 2.24
N TYR A 232 -20.49 14.04 1.50
CA TYR A 232 -20.82 14.74 0.28
C TYR A 232 -22.32 14.84 0.07
N VAL A 233 -22.71 15.76 -0.83
CA VAL A 233 -24.10 15.96 -1.21
C VAL A 233 -24.23 16.30 -2.69
N GLY A 234 -25.36 16.01 -3.29
CA GLY A 234 -25.71 16.47 -4.63
C GLY A 234 -25.92 17.99 -4.68
N ARG A 235 -25.46 18.64 -5.74
CA ARG A 235 -25.64 20.09 -5.95
C ARG A 235 -27.10 20.47 -6.08
N GLU A 236 -27.87 19.62 -6.70
CA GLU A 236 -29.31 19.77 -6.97
C GLU A 236 -30.17 19.05 -5.89
N ASP A 237 -29.54 18.54 -4.80
CA ASP A 237 -30.26 17.94 -3.67
C ASP A 237 -30.98 19.04 -2.87
N ALA A 238 -32.24 19.31 -3.24
CA ALA A 238 -33.06 20.32 -2.57
C ALA A 238 -33.41 19.96 -1.12
N ARG A 239 -33.27 18.67 -0.73
CA ARG A 239 -33.63 18.18 0.62
C ARG A 239 -32.53 18.45 1.62
N PHE A 240 -31.29 18.10 1.31
CA PHE A 240 -30.23 18.02 2.32
C PHE A 240 -28.99 18.87 2.01
N ARG A 241 -28.90 19.49 0.82
CA ARG A 241 -27.74 20.32 0.47
C ARG A 241 -27.51 21.47 1.43
N ALA A 242 -28.56 22.19 1.83
CA ALA A 242 -28.42 23.34 2.73
C ALA A 242 -27.84 22.94 4.08
N GLU A 243 -28.28 21.82 4.63
CA GLU A 243 -27.80 21.28 5.89
C GLU A 243 -26.35 20.80 5.80
N ASN A 244 -25.98 20.10 4.73
CA ASN A 244 -24.60 19.68 4.47
C ASN A 244 -23.64 20.88 4.38
N LEU A 245 -24.04 21.95 3.70
CA LEU A 245 -23.28 23.19 3.64
C LEU A 245 -23.18 23.87 5.02
N THR A 246 -24.20 23.77 5.85
CA THR A 246 -24.21 24.30 7.21
C THR A 246 -23.23 23.54 8.09
N LEU A 247 -23.30 22.21 8.11
CA LEU A 247 -22.37 21.39 8.86
C LEU A 247 -20.91 21.63 8.41
N HIS A 248 -20.66 21.73 7.10
CA HIS A 248 -19.33 22.06 6.60
C HIS A 248 -18.80 23.38 7.18
N ARG A 249 -19.60 24.45 7.16
CA ARG A 249 -19.22 25.75 7.72
C ARG A 249 -18.95 25.70 9.23
N GLU A 250 -19.77 24.96 9.95
CA GLU A 250 -19.62 24.77 11.41
C GLU A 250 -18.34 24.00 11.74
N LEU A 251 -18.02 22.94 10.99
CA LEU A 251 -16.80 22.14 11.15
C LEU A 251 -15.55 22.97 10.83
N VAL A 252 -15.58 23.79 9.77
CA VAL A 252 -14.50 24.75 9.44
C VAL A 252 -14.32 25.74 10.58
N ALA A 253 -15.40 26.35 11.06
CA ALA A 253 -15.34 27.33 12.17
C ALA A 253 -14.80 26.70 13.47
N ALA A 254 -15.14 25.46 13.74
CA ALA A 254 -14.65 24.70 14.90
C ALA A 254 -13.22 24.13 14.72
N GLY A 255 -12.63 24.26 13.54
CA GLY A 255 -11.31 23.72 13.21
C GLY A 255 -11.26 22.17 13.25
N VAL A 256 -12.36 21.51 12.86
CA VAL A 256 -12.47 20.05 12.78
C VAL A 256 -12.01 19.59 11.41
N PRO A 257 -10.97 18.71 11.31
CA PRO A 257 -10.54 18.14 10.04
C PRO A 257 -11.65 17.28 9.42
N HIS A 258 -12.00 17.54 8.17
CA HIS A 258 -12.98 16.77 7.42
C HIS A 258 -12.78 16.90 5.92
N VAL A 259 -13.38 15.98 5.15
CA VAL A 259 -13.47 16.05 3.68
C VAL A 259 -14.93 16.32 3.33
N PHE A 260 -15.16 17.35 2.51
CA PHE A 260 -16.50 17.69 2.03
C PHE A 260 -16.48 17.95 0.53
N GLU A 261 -17.43 17.33 -0.20
CA GLU A 261 -17.57 17.50 -1.63
C GLU A 261 -19.03 17.77 -2.04
N VAL A 262 -19.21 18.51 -3.14
CA VAL A 262 -20.52 18.75 -3.74
C VAL A 262 -20.47 18.31 -5.20
N TYR A 263 -21.18 17.24 -5.51
CA TYR A 263 -21.23 16.66 -6.86
C TYR A 263 -22.44 17.11 -7.65
N PRO A 264 -22.39 17.15 -8.98
CA PRO A 264 -23.59 17.33 -9.80
C PRO A 264 -24.60 16.21 -9.54
N GLY A 265 -25.89 16.53 -9.54
CA GLY A 265 -27.01 15.62 -9.33
C GLY A 265 -27.81 15.92 -8.07
N ALA A 266 -28.99 15.32 -7.99
CA ALA A 266 -29.93 15.48 -6.88
C ALA A 266 -29.77 14.37 -5.82
N HIS A 267 -30.81 14.15 -5.01
CA HIS A 267 -30.85 13.04 -4.03
C HIS A 267 -31.25 11.74 -4.73
N GLU A 268 -30.31 11.14 -5.47
CA GLU A 268 -30.60 10.06 -6.41
C GLU A 268 -29.49 9.01 -6.50
N GLN A 269 -29.86 7.80 -6.90
CA GLN A 269 -28.97 6.65 -6.98
C GLN A 269 -27.76 6.89 -7.88
N HIS A 270 -27.91 7.68 -8.94
CA HIS A 270 -26.80 7.99 -9.85
C HIS A 270 -25.64 8.67 -9.11
N VAL A 271 -25.90 9.63 -8.24
CA VAL A 271 -24.87 10.33 -7.45
C VAL A 271 -24.12 9.35 -6.57
N TRP A 272 -24.82 8.45 -5.87
CA TRP A 272 -24.19 7.49 -4.97
C TRP A 272 -23.36 6.44 -5.74
N THR A 273 -23.89 5.89 -6.81
CA THR A 273 -23.21 4.85 -7.60
C THR A 273 -21.98 5.39 -8.30
N SER A 274 -22.01 6.62 -8.80
CA SER A 274 -20.91 7.25 -9.51
C SER A 274 -19.72 7.56 -8.58
N HIS A 275 -19.97 7.83 -7.30
CA HIS A 275 -18.95 8.23 -6.34
C HIS A 275 -18.56 7.14 -5.34
N ALA A 276 -19.27 5.98 -5.33
CA ALA A 276 -19.02 4.89 -4.40
C ALA A 276 -17.58 4.40 -4.41
N ARG A 277 -16.95 4.28 -5.58
CA ARG A 277 -15.54 3.86 -5.69
C ARG A 277 -14.59 4.85 -5.01
N THR A 278 -14.78 6.14 -5.24
CA THR A 278 -13.94 7.21 -4.67
C THR A 278 -14.04 7.21 -3.15
N TRP A 279 -15.27 7.19 -2.63
CA TRP A 279 -15.51 7.29 -1.19
C TRP A 279 -15.14 6.01 -0.44
N LEU A 280 -15.49 4.82 -0.94
CA LEU A 280 -14.95 3.59 -0.38
C LEU A 280 -13.40 3.55 -0.43
N GLY A 281 -12.79 4.10 -1.47
CA GLY A 281 -11.35 4.26 -1.55
C GLY A 281 -10.80 5.17 -0.46
N LEU A 282 -11.46 6.29 -0.14
CA LEU A 282 -11.11 7.18 0.97
C LEU A 282 -11.29 6.48 2.32
N ALA A 283 -12.41 5.80 2.53
CA ALA A 283 -12.63 5.02 3.76
C ALA A 283 -11.50 4.01 3.97
N LEU A 284 -11.20 3.18 2.97
CA LEU A 284 -10.14 2.18 3.05
C LEU A 284 -8.74 2.80 3.21
N ALA A 285 -8.51 4.00 2.68
CA ALA A 285 -7.24 4.71 2.83
C ALA A 285 -6.96 5.12 4.29
N ASN A 286 -8.00 5.29 5.09
CA ASN A 286 -7.94 5.75 6.48
C ASN A 286 -8.18 4.63 7.51
N LEU A 287 -8.44 3.39 7.06
CA LEU A 287 -8.51 2.22 7.94
C LEU A 287 -7.14 1.60 8.17
N GLU A 288 -6.92 1.05 9.36
CA GLU A 288 -5.78 0.17 9.64
C GLU A 288 -5.86 -1.05 8.73
N LEU A 289 -4.75 -1.31 8.06
CA LEU A 289 -4.61 -2.52 7.25
C LEU A 289 -4.17 -3.69 8.14
N PRO A 290 -4.45 -4.94 7.73
CA PRO A 290 -3.92 -6.08 8.43
C PRO A 290 -2.40 -5.96 8.47
N THR A 291 -1.86 -5.87 9.66
CA THR A 291 -0.49 -6.32 9.87
C THR A 291 -0.50 -7.79 9.49
N SER A 292 0.28 -8.19 8.51
CA SER A 292 0.49 -9.61 8.21
C SER A 292 0.98 -10.25 9.51
N SER A 293 0.09 -10.92 10.23
CA SER A 293 0.36 -11.44 11.57
C SER A 293 1.36 -12.59 11.53
N ASP A 294 1.53 -13.22 10.39
CA ASP A 294 2.51 -14.28 10.21
C ASP A 294 3.52 -13.88 9.11
N PRO A 295 4.77 -13.64 9.49
CA PRO A 295 5.82 -13.56 8.50
C PRO A 295 5.83 -14.86 7.69
N PRO A 296 6.17 -14.81 6.38
CA PRO A 296 6.32 -16.02 5.58
C PRO A 296 7.12 -17.07 6.35
N ALA A 297 6.79 -18.35 6.20
CA ALA A 297 7.48 -19.44 6.91
C ALA A 297 9.02 -19.34 6.83
N GLY A 298 9.53 -18.71 5.77
CA GLY A 298 10.96 -18.41 5.59
C GLY A 298 11.52 -17.28 6.44
N LEU A 299 10.68 -16.49 7.11
CA LEU A 299 11.08 -15.37 7.98
C LEU A 299 10.90 -15.72 9.48
N THR A 300 10.84 -16.99 9.83
CA THR A 300 10.83 -17.43 11.23
C THR A 300 12.05 -16.85 11.96
N GLY A 301 11.82 -16.20 13.10
CA GLY A 301 12.87 -15.51 13.86
C GLY A 301 13.20 -14.10 13.39
N PHE A 302 12.51 -13.57 12.38
CA PHE A 302 12.55 -12.15 12.06
C PHE A 302 11.55 -11.38 12.93
N THR A 303 11.91 -10.17 13.35
CA THR A 303 11.10 -9.30 14.20
C THR A 303 10.82 -7.97 13.52
N PRO A 304 9.61 -7.39 13.64
CA PRO A 304 9.30 -6.06 13.11
C PRO A 304 10.19 -4.99 13.74
N VAL A 305 10.71 -4.06 12.90
CA VAL A 305 11.55 -2.93 13.34
C VAL A 305 11.09 -1.59 12.77
N ALA A 306 10.32 -1.59 11.69
CA ALA A 306 9.71 -0.38 11.14
C ALA A 306 8.43 -0.76 10.39
N GLN A 307 7.47 0.17 10.35
CA GLN A 307 6.21 0.01 9.65
C GLN A 307 5.90 1.26 8.84
N GLY A 308 5.38 1.08 7.65
CA GLY A 308 4.87 2.14 6.81
C GLY A 308 3.39 2.45 7.10
N PRO A 309 2.89 3.61 6.67
CA PRO A 309 1.53 4.06 6.98
C PRO A 309 0.43 3.23 6.31
N ALA A 310 0.77 2.45 5.30
CA ALA A 310 -0.19 1.59 4.61
C ALA A 310 -0.03 0.11 4.99
N GLY A 311 0.76 -0.21 6.03
CA GLY A 311 0.92 -1.55 6.55
C GLY A 311 2.12 -2.33 5.99
N GLY A 312 2.94 -1.72 5.13
CA GLY A 312 4.23 -2.30 4.76
C GLY A 312 5.12 -2.42 5.98
N VAL A 313 5.84 -3.53 6.14
CA VAL A 313 6.61 -3.81 7.34
C VAL A 313 8.07 -4.14 7.01
N VAL A 314 9.00 -3.63 7.84
CA VAL A 314 10.40 -4.07 7.82
C VAL A 314 10.62 -5.06 8.95
N LEU A 315 11.06 -6.23 8.59
CA LEU A 315 11.40 -7.31 9.50
C LEU A 315 12.93 -7.43 9.57
N ARG A 316 13.48 -7.57 10.77
CA ARG A 316 14.92 -7.72 11.03
C ARG A 316 15.20 -9.12 11.53
N GLY A 317 16.14 -9.80 10.90
CA GLY A 317 16.52 -11.15 11.27
C GLY A 317 17.82 -11.60 10.61
N ARG A 318 18.15 -12.86 10.78
CA ARG A 318 19.41 -13.39 10.29
C ARG A 318 19.24 -14.11 8.96
N ILE A 319 19.92 -13.63 7.92
CA ILE A 319 20.14 -14.39 6.71
C ILE A 319 21.39 -15.26 6.89
N PRO A 320 21.33 -16.58 6.67
CA PRO A 320 22.48 -17.46 6.83
C PRO A 320 23.67 -17.02 5.99
N ASN A 321 24.87 -17.08 6.54
CA ASN A 321 26.11 -16.71 5.90
C ASN A 321 27.13 -17.85 6.09
N ARG A 322 27.51 -18.52 5.01
CA ARG A 322 28.41 -19.68 5.01
C ARG A 322 29.89 -19.30 4.94
N LYS A 323 30.20 -18.10 4.46
CA LYS A 323 31.58 -17.61 4.31
C LYS A 323 32.03 -16.73 5.48
N VAL A 324 31.10 -15.97 6.04
CA VAL A 324 31.37 -15.03 7.13
C VAL A 324 30.56 -15.46 8.36
N THR A 325 30.79 -16.70 8.82
CA THR A 325 29.99 -17.38 9.87
C THR A 325 30.06 -16.69 11.23
N TRP A 326 31.10 -15.90 11.46
CA TRP A 326 31.31 -15.11 12.68
C TRP A 326 30.42 -13.87 12.75
N ASP A 327 29.91 -13.36 11.61
CA ASP A 327 29.01 -12.22 11.57
C ASP A 327 27.59 -12.68 11.87
N ARG A 328 27.11 -12.32 13.06
CA ARG A 328 25.75 -12.63 13.52
C ARG A 328 24.81 -11.44 13.50
N ARG A 329 25.27 -10.29 12.94
CA ARG A 329 24.44 -9.10 12.84
C ARG A 329 23.22 -9.35 11.95
N PRO A 330 22.08 -8.72 12.24
CA PRO A 330 20.87 -8.94 11.48
C PRO A 330 20.86 -8.20 10.14
N SER A 331 20.33 -8.84 9.14
CA SER A 331 19.82 -8.26 7.90
C SER A 331 18.38 -7.79 8.08
N ALA A 332 17.78 -7.14 7.08
CA ALA A 332 16.37 -6.76 7.10
C ALA A 332 15.67 -7.06 5.77
N VAL A 333 14.34 -7.20 5.84
CA VAL A 333 13.47 -7.43 4.68
C VAL A 333 12.27 -6.50 4.81
N TYR A 334 11.96 -5.74 3.77
CA TYR A 334 10.70 -5.00 3.65
C TYR A 334 9.69 -5.85 2.88
N LEU A 335 8.51 -6.00 3.44
CA LEU A 335 7.32 -6.58 2.82
C LEU A 335 6.33 -5.46 2.53
N PRO A 336 5.74 -5.40 1.32
CA PRO A 336 4.83 -4.31 0.95
C PRO A 336 3.51 -4.38 1.72
N PRO A 337 2.70 -3.29 1.69
CA PRO A 337 1.31 -3.36 2.10
C PRO A 337 0.60 -4.53 1.44
N GLU A 338 -0.32 -5.16 2.17
CA GLU A 338 -1.10 -6.28 1.67
C GLU A 338 -0.28 -7.47 1.15
N PHE A 339 0.91 -7.67 1.72
CA PHE A 339 1.78 -8.78 1.35
C PHE A 339 1.06 -10.13 1.46
N GLN A 340 1.22 -10.97 0.44
CA GLN A 340 0.66 -12.32 0.38
C GLN A 340 1.80 -13.34 0.23
N ALA A 341 1.79 -14.38 1.06
CA ALA A 341 2.85 -15.38 1.05
C ALA A 341 2.87 -16.25 -0.22
N ASP A 342 1.76 -16.32 -0.94
CA ASP A 342 1.58 -16.98 -2.24
C ASP A 342 1.65 -16.00 -3.44
N GLY A 343 1.94 -14.72 -3.17
CA GLY A 343 2.12 -13.70 -4.20
C GLY A 343 3.37 -13.91 -5.06
N ARG A 344 3.57 -12.99 -5.99
CA ARG A 344 4.80 -12.86 -6.79
C ARG A 344 5.19 -11.39 -6.81
N TYR A 345 6.37 -11.08 -6.30
CA TYR A 345 6.83 -9.70 -6.13
C TYR A 345 8.15 -9.47 -6.83
N PRO A 346 8.32 -8.38 -7.57
CA PRO A 346 9.65 -7.91 -7.94
C PRO A 346 10.46 -7.62 -6.67
N VAL A 347 11.78 -7.72 -6.76
CA VAL A 347 12.66 -7.60 -5.59
C VAL A 347 13.81 -6.62 -5.84
N ILE A 348 14.17 -5.88 -4.79
CA ILE A 348 15.37 -5.05 -4.76
C ILE A 348 16.30 -5.49 -3.63
N PHE A 349 17.58 -5.69 -3.93
CA PHE A 349 18.64 -5.91 -2.96
C PHE A 349 19.31 -4.57 -2.68
N LEU A 350 19.29 -4.14 -1.41
CA LEU A 350 19.77 -2.82 -0.97
C LEU A 350 21.07 -2.95 -0.17
N LEU A 351 22.16 -2.48 -0.72
CA LEU A 351 23.50 -2.57 -0.14
C LEU A 351 23.86 -1.27 0.58
N HIS A 352 24.07 -1.35 1.89
CA HIS A 352 24.44 -0.16 2.68
C HIS A 352 25.87 0.29 2.42
N GLY A 353 26.15 1.57 2.67
CA GLY A 353 27.51 2.12 2.64
C GLY A 353 28.27 1.83 3.94
N PHE A 354 29.52 2.27 4.02
CA PHE A 354 30.38 2.10 5.19
C PHE A 354 30.81 3.44 5.78
N PRO A 355 30.82 3.59 7.09
CA PRO A 355 30.22 2.67 8.06
C PRO A 355 28.70 2.70 7.92
N GLY A 356 28.04 1.54 8.04
CA GLY A 356 26.59 1.48 7.89
C GLY A 356 26.00 0.11 8.22
N SER A 357 24.68 0.04 8.08
CA SER A 357 23.92 -1.17 8.30
C SER A 357 22.57 -1.08 7.57
N PRO A 358 21.78 -2.16 7.50
CA PRO A 358 20.42 -2.13 6.96
C PRO A 358 19.51 -1.06 7.58
N SER A 359 19.76 -0.63 8.83
CA SER A 359 18.96 0.42 9.48
C SER A 359 19.03 1.77 8.77
N GLY A 360 20.09 2.04 8.02
CA GLY A 360 20.18 3.22 7.16
C GLY A 360 19.01 3.33 6.18
N PHE A 361 18.49 2.22 5.66
CA PHE A 361 17.37 2.23 4.74
C PHE A 361 16.03 2.41 5.44
N TYR A 362 15.76 1.71 6.53
CA TYR A 362 14.45 1.75 7.16
C TYR A 362 14.29 2.86 8.21
N ASP A 363 15.33 3.22 8.94
CA ASP A 363 15.30 4.32 9.91
C ASP A 363 15.61 5.66 9.23
N SER A 364 16.80 5.80 8.65
CA SER A 364 17.27 7.09 8.12
C SER A 364 16.56 7.48 6.83
N LEU A 365 16.34 6.55 5.89
CA LEU A 365 15.65 6.82 4.63
C LEU A 365 14.15 6.63 4.71
N GLN A 366 13.62 6.05 5.78
CA GLN A 366 12.19 5.78 5.96
C GLN A 366 11.59 4.95 4.79
N LEU A 367 12.30 3.90 4.36
CA LEU A 367 11.94 3.09 3.20
C LEU A 367 10.47 2.66 3.22
N ALA A 368 9.98 2.09 4.33
CA ALA A 368 8.60 1.61 4.44
C ALA A 368 7.59 2.74 4.19
N LYS A 369 7.81 3.93 4.76
CA LYS A 369 6.92 5.09 4.57
C LYS A 369 6.87 5.55 3.11
N ILE A 370 8.03 5.64 2.46
CA ILE A 370 8.12 6.10 1.06
C ILE A 370 7.56 5.04 0.11
N ALA A 371 7.93 3.78 0.30
CA ALA A 371 7.45 2.65 -0.51
C ALA A 371 5.92 2.50 -0.41
N ASP A 372 5.37 2.53 0.79
CA ASP A 372 3.92 2.48 1.02
C ASP A 372 3.21 3.61 0.28
N GLY A 373 3.70 4.85 0.39
CA GLY A 373 3.12 5.99 -0.31
C GLY A 373 3.12 5.83 -1.83
N LEU A 374 4.19 5.30 -2.41
CA LEU A 374 4.29 5.06 -3.85
C LEU A 374 3.39 3.90 -4.31
N ILE A 375 3.33 2.82 -3.53
CA ILE A 375 2.47 1.66 -3.83
C ILE A 375 0.99 2.07 -3.75
N THR A 376 0.58 2.77 -2.69
CA THR A 376 -0.82 3.17 -2.52
C THR A 376 -1.28 4.23 -3.51
N SER A 377 -0.37 5.10 -3.95
CA SER A 377 -0.64 6.07 -5.03
C SER A 377 -0.51 5.48 -6.44
N ASN A 378 -0.28 4.18 -6.56
CA ASN A 378 -0.18 3.45 -7.83
C ASN A 378 0.99 3.91 -8.73
N ARG A 379 2.05 4.45 -8.14
CA ARG A 379 3.26 4.88 -8.86
C ARG A 379 4.26 3.74 -9.06
N VAL A 380 4.26 2.75 -8.14
CA VAL A 380 5.08 1.55 -8.25
C VAL A 380 4.27 0.30 -7.93
N ALA A 381 4.62 -0.81 -8.52
CA ALA A 381 4.09 -2.13 -8.15
C ALA A 381 4.53 -2.50 -6.72
N PRO A 382 3.73 -3.26 -5.96
CA PRO A 382 4.20 -3.83 -4.70
C PRO A 382 5.47 -4.66 -4.91
N PHE A 383 6.49 -4.47 -4.07
CA PHE A 383 7.80 -5.10 -4.19
C PHE A 383 8.35 -5.52 -2.83
N VAL A 384 9.29 -6.46 -2.82
CA VAL A 384 10.06 -6.86 -1.65
C VAL A 384 11.45 -6.20 -1.70
N ALA A 385 11.95 -5.70 -0.55
CA ALA A 385 13.35 -5.27 -0.47
C ALA A 385 14.12 -6.15 0.51
N VAL A 386 15.28 -6.62 0.09
CA VAL A 386 16.21 -7.39 0.93
C VAL A 386 17.43 -6.51 1.23
N MET A 387 17.70 -6.29 2.49
CA MET A 387 18.77 -5.41 3.00
C MET A 387 19.79 -6.26 3.77
N PRO A 388 20.76 -6.88 3.09
CA PRO A 388 21.75 -7.70 3.75
C PRO A 388 22.71 -6.85 4.57
N ILE A 389 23.25 -7.44 5.66
CA ILE A 389 24.35 -6.87 6.42
C ILE A 389 25.68 -7.29 5.81
N ALA A 390 26.66 -6.37 5.78
CA ALA A 390 28.04 -6.67 5.39
C ALA A 390 29.03 -5.82 6.20
N GLY A 391 30.32 -6.01 5.93
CA GLY A 391 31.41 -5.26 6.52
C GLY A 391 31.74 -5.65 7.96
N ARG A 392 32.97 -5.46 8.32
CA ARG A 392 33.48 -5.78 9.66
C ARG A 392 33.64 -4.50 10.45
N VAL A 393 32.98 -4.41 11.60
CA VAL A 393 33.27 -3.36 12.59
C VAL A 393 34.09 -3.99 13.71
N THR A 394 35.39 -4.17 13.50
CA THR A 394 36.29 -4.61 14.57
C THR A 394 37.60 -3.84 14.50
N GLY A 395 37.83 -2.96 15.47
CA GLY A 395 39.08 -2.25 15.63
C GLY A 395 39.36 -1.22 14.52
N LYS A 396 40.63 -1.08 14.15
CA LYS A 396 41.13 -0.03 13.25
C LYS A 396 40.96 -0.33 11.74
N ARG A 397 40.34 -1.43 11.33
CA ARG A 397 40.13 -1.82 9.93
C ARG A 397 38.68 -2.26 9.73
N SER A 398 37.96 -1.57 8.88
CA SER A 398 36.65 -1.94 8.38
C SER A 398 36.80 -2.66 7.05
N ASP A 399 36.12 -3.79 6.86
CA ASP A 399 35.93 -4.39 5.53
C ASP A 399 34.86 -3.55 4.81
N GLU A 400 35.28 -2.56 4.05
CA GLU A 400 34.37 -1.48 3.60
C GLU A 400 33.75 -1.71 2.23
N GLU A 401 34.19 -2.73 1.48
CA GLU A 401 33.71 -3.00 0.14
C GLU A 401 32.84 -4.26 0.03
N TRP A 402 31.83 -4.22 -0.84
CA TRP A 402 31.01 -5.38 -1.19
C TRP A 402 31.73 -6.31 -2.19
N ALA A 403 32.99 -6.62 -1.95
CA ALA A 403 33.82 -7.47 -2.76
C ALA A 403 34.24 -8.75 -1.99
N GLY A 404 34.87 -9.68 -2.67
CA GLY A 404 35.43 -10.89 -2.09
C GLY A 404 34.41 -11.75 -1.34
N GLN A 405 34.56 -11.86 -0.01
CA GLN A 405 33.65 -12.65 0.82
C GLN A 405 32.23 -12.08 0.89
N TRP A 406 32.08 -10.75 0.82
CA TRP A 406 30.76 -10.09 0.86
C TRP A 406 30.03 -10.20 -0.46
N GLU A 407 30.71 -10.15 -1.61
CA GLU A 407 30.15 -10.53 -2.91
C GLU A 407 29.68 -11.98 -2.89
N THR A 408 30.55 -12.90 -2.42
CA THR A 408 30.21 -14.33 -2.30
C THR A 408 28.98 -14.53 -1.42
N TYR A 409 28.89 -13.85 -0.29
CA TYR A 409 27.71 -13.89 0.59
C TYR A 409 26.45 -13.42 -0.15
N LEU A 410 26.49 -12.28 -0.82
CA LEU A 410 25.32 -11.78 -1.55
C LEU A 410 24.87 -12.78 -2.63
N VAL A 411 25.82 -13.22 -3.47
CA VAL A 411 25.53 -14.03 -4.65
C VAL A 411 25.18 -15.49 -4.29
N ARG A 412 25.85 -16.08 -3.31
CA ARG A 412 25.74 -17.50 -2.98
C ARG A 412 24.84 -17.81 -1.78
N ASP A 413 24.60 -16.84 -0.93
CA ASP A 413 23.76 -17.04 0.26
C ASP A 413 22.49 -16.18 0.23
N VAL A 414 22.58 -14.84 0.09
CA VAL A 414 21.44 -13.93 0.20
C VAL A 414 20.45 -14.11 -0.95
N VAL A 415 20.91 -14.07 -2.21
CA VAL A 415 20.02 -14.20 -3.37
C VAL A 415 19.33 -15.57 -3.42
N PRO A 416 20.05 -16.71 -3.24
CA PRO A 416 19.40 -18.02 -3.15
C PRO A 416 18.44 -18.16 -1.96
N TRP A 417 18.80 -17.59 -0.80
CA TRP A 417 17.92 -17.57 0.36
C TRP A 417 16.64 -16.82 0.06
N ALA A 418 16.72 -15.62 -0.53
CA ALA A 418 15.56 -14.83 -0.91
C ALA A 418 14.65 -15.58 -1.88
N ASN A 419 15.24 -16.22 -2.94
CA ASN A 419 14.47 -17.04 -3.88
C ASN A 419 13.75 -18.23 -3.24
N LYS A 420 14.31 -18.80 -2.17
CA LYS A 420 13.75 -19.94 -1.48
C LYS A 420 12.68 -19.55 -0.47
N HIS A 421 12.83 -18.42 0.19
CA HIS A 421 12.08 -18.08 1.39
C HIS A 421 11.09 -16.93 1.22
N LEU A 422 11.18 -16.18 0.13
CA LEU A 422 10.31 -15.06 -0.17
C LEU A 422 9.56 -15.32 -1.48
N PRO A 423 8.30 -14.88 -1.60
CA PRO A 423 7.51 -15.03 -2.82
C PRO A 423 7.92 -13.97 -3.87
N ILE A 424 9.17 -14.01 -4.29
CA ILE A 424 9.74 -13.08 -5.26
C ILE A 424 9.79 -13.67 -6.66
N ASP A 425 9.72 -12.79 -7.67
CA ASP A 425 9.93 -13.19 -9.04
C ASP A 425 11.42 -13.44 -9.30
N ALA A 426 11.74 -14.57 -9.91
CA ALA A 426 13.10 -14.93 -10.25
C ALA A 426 13.57 -14.36 -11.59
N ALA A 427 12.68 -13.73 -12.37
CA ALA A 427 13.03 -13.14 -13.65
C ALA A 427 14.05 -12.00 -13.48
N VAL A 428 15.00 -11.90 -14.39
CA VAL A 428 16.05 -10.87 -14.36
C VAL A 428 15.45 -9.46 -14.39
N ALA A 429 14.38 -9.26 -15.18
CA ALA A 429 13.71 -7.97 -15.32
C ALA A 429 13.07 -7.46 -14.01
N ASP A 430 12.65 -8.38 -13.13
CA ASP A 430 11.97 -8.09 -11.87
C ASP A 430 12.92 -8.06 -10.67
N ARG A 431 14.24 -8.15 -10.94
CA ARG A 431 15.27 -8.15 -9.91
C ARG A 431 16.17 -6.93 -10.04
N ALA A 432 16.15 -6.10 -9.00
CA ALA A 432 16.97 -4.91 -8.88
C ALA A 432 18.07 -5.08 -7.83
N ILE A 433 19.18 -4.40 -8.02
CA ILE A 433 20.21 -4.19 -7.02
C ILE A 433 20.51 -2.70 -6.91
N ALA A 434 20.62 -2.18 -5.70
CA ALA A 434 20.93 -0.78 -5.44
C ALA A 434 21.81 -0.65 -4.20
N GLY A 435 22.50 0.46 -4.08
CA GLY A 435 23.26 0.71 -2.86
C GLY A 435 23.68 2.16 -2.70
N ILE A 436 24.25 2.44 -1.53
CA ILE A 436 24.71 3.76 -1.10
C ILE A 436 26.22 3.74 -0.95
N SER A 437 26.97 4.71 -1.53
CA SER A 437 28.43 4.85 -1.35
C SER A 437 29.18 3.57 -1.73
N ALA A 438 29.89 2.90 -0.81
CA ALA A 438 30.51 1.59 -1.05
C ALA A 438 29.48 0.50 -1.48
N GLY A 439 28.24 0.57 -0.94
CA GLY A 439 27.16 -0.29 -1.41
C GLY A 439 26.73 0.02 -2.84
N ALA A 440 26.85 1.27 -3.29
CA ALA A 440 26.58 1.65 -4.67
C ALA A 440 27.67 1.14 -5.64
N PHE A 441 28.93 1.22 -5.23
CA PHE A 441 30.01 0.57 -5.95
C PHE A 441 29.76 -0.94 -6.05
N GLY A 442 29.50 -1.60 -4.91
CA GLY A 442 29.23 -3.04 -4.87
C GLY A 442 28.02 -3.46 -5.72
N ALA A 443 26.95 -2.66 -5.76
CA ALA A 443 25.80 -2.95 -6.59
C ALA A 443 26.14 -2.97 -8.08
N VAL A 444 26.94 -2.01 -8.54
CA VAL A 444 27.39 -1.95 -9.94
C VAL A 444 28.42 -3.02 -10.25
N ASP A 445 29.45 -3.18 -9.39
CA ASP A 445 30.50 -4.16 -9.58
C ASP A 445 29.96 -5.59 -9.66
N ILE A 446 29.12 -5.97 -8.68
CA ILE A 446 28.51 -7.31 -8.61
C ILE A 446 27.59 -7.55 -9.82
N ALA A 447 26.78 -6.57 -10.21
CA ALA A 447 25.90 -6.73 -11.37
C ALA A 447 26.68 -6.94 -12.68
N LEU A 448 27.81 -6.26 -12.86
CA LEU A 448 28.67 -6.41 -14.02
C LEU A 448 29.47 -7.72 -14.00
N ARG A 449 29.84 -8.21 -12.82
CA ARG A 449 30.55 -9.49 -12.67
C ARG A 449 29.63 -10.71 -12.77
N HIS A 450 28.33 -10.52 -12.54
CA HIS A 450 27.30 -11.56 -12.61
C HIS A 450 26.16 -11.17 -13.58
N PRO A 451 26.46 -11.00 -14.89
CA PRO A 451 25.48 -10.62 -15.88
C PRO A 451 24.33 -11.66 -15.92
N GLY A 452 23.10 -11.17 -15.92
CA GLY A 452 21.90 -12.02 -15.87
C GLY A 452 21.36 -12.27 -14.45
N MET A 453 21.99 -11.71 -13.42
CA MET A 453 21.44 -11.77 -12.06
C MET A 453 20.46 -10.62 -11.77
N PHE A 454 20.70 -9.44 -12.33
CA PHE A 454 19.89 -8.22 -12.06
C PHE A 454 19.59 -7.49 -13.37
N GLY A 455 18.32 -7.11 -13.57
CA GLY A 455 17.86 -6.32 -14.72
C GLY A 455 17.86 -4.81 -14.46
N VAL A 456 17.86 -4.40 -13.19
CA VAL A 456 17.95 -3.00 -12.78
C VAL A 456 19.12 -2.83 -11.82
N VAL A 457 20.02 -1.90 -12.14
CA VAL A 457 21.23 -1.62 -11.35
C VAL A 457 21.21 -0.16 -10.94
N GLN A 458 21.36 0.13 -9.64
CA GLN A 458 21.30 1.49 -9.15
C GLN A 458 22.50 1.85 -8.27
N SER A 459 23.08 3.01 -8.53
CA SER A 459 24.15 3.61 -7.74
C SER A 459 23.68 4.92 -7.11
N TRP A 460 23.66 4.98 -5.77
CA TRP A 460 23.25 6.17 -5.02
C TRP A 460 24.47 6.79 -4.32
N SER A 461 25.02 7.86 -4.90
CA SER A 461 26.29 8.49 -4.47
C SER A 461 27.45 7.53 -4.45
N GLY A 462 27.58 6.75 -5.54
CA GLY A 462 28.65 5.77 -5.70
C GLY A 462 29.86 6.29 -6.44
N TYR A 463 30.82 5.40 -6.56
CA TYR A 463 32.02 5.53 -7.38
C TYR A 463 32.15 4.30 -8.30
N PHE A 464 33.02 4.38 -9.33
CA PHE A 464 33.04 3.39 -10.39
C PHE A 464 34.46 2.85 -10.65
N GLN A 465 35.31 3.00 -9.64
CA GLN A 465 36.67 2.42 -9.62
C GLN A 465 36.92 1.86 -8.21
N PRO A 466 37.56 0.70 -8.08
CA PRO A 466 37.82 0.10 -6.77
C PRO A 466 38.85 0.91 -5.98
N PHE A 467 38.59 1.05 -4.68
CA PHE A 467 39.61 1.52 -3.73
C PHE A 467 40.38 0.33 -3.13
N ARG A 468 41.64 0.58 -2.67
CA ARG A 468 42.42 -0.41 -1.95
C ARG A 468 42.07 -0.40 -0.47
N ASP A 469 40.86 -0.83 -0.18
CA ASP A 469 40.31 -0.94 1.19
C ASP A 469 39.51 -2.24 1.34
N GLY A 470 39.10 -2.54 2.57
CA GLY A 470 38.36 -3.74 2.89
C GLY A 470 38.96 -5.01 2.29
N PRO A 471 38.19 -5.84 1.59
CA PRO A 471 38.66 -7.05 0.91
C PRO A 471 39.70 -6.79 -0.20
N LEU A 472 39.75 -5.56 -0.73
CA LEU A 472 40.66 -5.17 -1.82
C LEU A 472 41.95 -4.51 -1.35
N THR A 473 42.21 -4.41 -0.03
CA THR A 473 43.40 -3.75 0.53
C THR A 473 44.71 -4.24 -0.07
N HIS A 474 44.82 -5.54 -0.27
CA HIS A 474 46.04 -6.19 -0.82
C HIS A 474 45.83 -6.72 -2.24
N ALA A 475 44.79 -6.28 -2.94
CA ALA A 475 44.47 -6.76 -4.27
C ALA A 475 45.60 -6.38 -5.28
N SER A 476 45.95 -7.30 -6.14
CA SER A 476 46.85 -7.06 -7.28
C SER A 476 46.19 -6.11 -8.30
N ALA A 477 46.97 -5.58 -9.24
CA ALA A 477 46.41 -4.77 -10.31
C ALA A 477 45.38 -5.53 -11.17
N VAL A 478 45.56 -6.83 -11.34
CA VAL A 478 44.62 -7.70 -12.08
C VAL A 478 43.30 -7.84 -11.30
N GLU A 479 43.36 -8.06 -10.01
CA GLU A 479 42.17 -8.14 -9.15
C GLU A 479 41.43 -6.80 -9.10
N LEU A 480 42.14 -5.67 -8.96
CA LEU A 480 41.51 -4.35 -9.04
C LEU A 480 40.83 -4.11 -10.40
N ALA A 481 41.49 -4.50 -11.51
CA ALA A 481 40.88 -4.40 -12.83
C ALA A 481 39.60 -5.29 -12.95
N ALA A 482 39.60 -6.46 -12.30
CA ALA A 482 38.45 -7.36 -12.25
C ALA A 482 37.29 -6.83 -11.40
N HIS A 483 37.50 -5.81 -10.57
CA HIS A 483 36.52 -5.09 -9.77
C HIS A 483 36.35 -3.63 -10.24
N ASN A 484 36.65 -3.31 -11.46
CA ASN A 484 36.54 -1.94 -11.97
C ASN A 484 35.31 -1.78 -12.87
N PRO A 485 34.19 -1.19 -12.40
CA PRO A 485 32.99 -0.98 -13.18
C PRO A 485 33.23 -0.29 -14.53
N THR A 486 34.13 0.69 -14.61
CA THR A 486 34.45 1.40 -15.85
C THR A 486 35.06 0.47 -16.92
N LEU A 487 35.85 -0.52 -16.51
CA LEU A 487 36.39 -1.54 -17.41
C LEU A 487 35.38 -2.65 -17.71
N LEU A 488 34.69 -3.11 -16.67
CA LEU A 488 33.72 -4.20 -16.75
C LEU A 488 32.55 -3.87 -17.68
N VAL A 489 32.06 -2.63 -17.66
CA VAL A 489 30.89 -2.22 -18.48
C VAL A 489 31.16 -2.38 -19.98
N HIS A 490 32.38 -2.14 -20.42
CA HIS A 490 32.79 -2.38 -21.82
C HIS A 490 32.82 -3.86 -22.15
N ARG A 491 33.40 -4.67 -21.26
CA ARG A 491 33.48 -6.13 -21.41
C ARG A 491 32.12 -6.78 -21.50
N GLU A 492 31.20 -6.35 -20.65
CA GLU A 492 29.85 -6.95 -20.52
C GLU A 492 28.77 -6.27 -21.38
N ALA A 493 29.11 -5.24 -22.17
CA ALA A 493 28.17 -4.43 -22.93
C ALA A 493 27.17 -5.23 -23.77
N THR A 494 27.64 -6.30 -24.44
CA THR A 494 26.77 -7.16 -25.26
C THR A 494 25.77 -7.95 -24.42
N ALA A 495 26.21 -8.50 -23.29
CA ALA A 495 25.33 -9.21 -22.36
C ALA A 495 24.29 -8.27 -21.75
N LEU A 496 24.70 -7.07 -21.33
CA LEU A 496 23.82 -6.06 -20.73
C LEU A 496 22.70 -5.62 -21.71
N ARG A 497 23.07 -5.39 -22.99
CA ARG A 497 22.05 -5.06 -24.02
C ARG A 497 21.09 -6.21 -24.28
N ARG A 498 21.59 -7.43 -24.43
CA ARG A 498 20.78 -8.64 -24.67
C ARG A 498 19.80 -8.90 -23.53
N LEU A 499 20.21 -8.62 -22.28
CA LEU A 499 19.42 -8.81 -21.06
C LEU A 499 18.58 -7.58 -20.70
N HIS A 500 18.62 -6.53 -21.51
CA HIS A 500 17.91 -5.27 -21.30
C HIS A 500 18.19 -4.63 -19.92
N VAL A 501 19.43 -4.76 -19.45
CA VAL A 501 19.83 -4.18 -18.15
C VAL A 501 19.79 -2.66 -18.24
N ARG A 502 19.20 -2.01 -17.24
CA ARG A 502 19.08 -0.55 -17.17
C ARG A 502 19.67 -0.02 -15.87
N PHE A 503 20.26 1.18 -15.94
CA PHE A 503 20.97 1.79 -14.83
C PHE A 503 20.28 3.06 -14.34
N TYR A 504 20.23 3.24 -13.00
CA TYR A 504 19.85 4.49 -12.36
C TYR A 504 21.02 4.99 -11.51
N LEU A 505 21.47 6.20 -11.78
CA LEU A 505 22.65 6.78 -11.16
C LEU A 505 22.23 8.06 -10.44
N ALA A 506 22.34 8.08 -9.11
CA ALA A 506 21.99 9.25 -8.31
C ALA A 506 23.24 9.87 -7.69
N THR A 507 23.36 11.19 -7.75
CA THR A 507 24.50 11.93 -7.20
C THR A 507 24.06 13.26 -6.60
N GLY A 508 24.64 13.61 -5.44
CA GLY A 508 24.57 14.92 -4.83
C GLY A 508 25.81 15.77 -5.13
N PHE A 509 26.07 16.72 -4.25
CA PHE A 509 27.22 17.63 -4.38
C PHE A 509 28.12 17.52 -3.14
N ASN A 510 29.02 16.52 -3.15
CA ASN A 510 30.00 16.29 -2.09
C ASN A 510 31.43 16.16 -2.62
N HIS A 511 32.39 16.22 -1.71
CA HIS A 511 33.82 15.97 -1.97
C HIS A 511 34.37 16.78 -3.16
N GLY A 512 34.02 18.07 -3.24
CA GLY A 512 34.41 18.90 -4.37
C GLY A 512 33.77 18.49 -5.70
N GLY A 513 32.69 17.69 -5.66
CA GLY A 513 31.97 17.23 -6.84
C GLY A 513 32.59 16.01 -7.54
N ILE A 514 33.57 15.33 -6.93
CA ILE A 514 34.29 14.22 -7.58
C ILE A 514 33.36 13.04 -7.88
N PHE A 515 32.48 12.63 -6.94
CA PHE A 515 31.50 11.55 -7.18
C PHE A 515 30.49 11.94 -8.26
N ARG A 516 30.11 13.24 -8.29
CA ARG A 516 29.25 13.75 -9.36
C ARG A 516 29.90 13.63 -10.72
N ARG A 517 31.19 14.00 -10.85
CA ARG A 517 31.97 13.86 -12.08
C ARG A 517 32.02 12.40 -12.51
N TRP A 518 32.41 11.49 -11.63
CA TRP A 518 32.48 10.05 -11.93
C TRP A 518 31.14 9.47 -12.32
N THR A 519 30.03 9.94 -11.69
CA THR A 519 28.68 9.51 -12.08
C THR A 519 28.35 9.90 -13.52
N TYR A 520 28.69 11.14 -13.93
CA TYR A 520 28.45 11.58 -15.31
C TYR A 520 29.39 10.91 -16.31
N GLU A 521 30.65 10.67 -15.96
CA GLU A 521 31.58 9.91 -16.76
C GLU A 521 31.05 8.51 -17.03
N PHE A 522 30.67 7.78 -16.00
CA PHE A 522 30.09 6.43 -16.12
C PHE A 522 28.76 6.42 -16.90
N ALA A 523 27.90 7.41 -16.69
CA ALA A 523 26.70 7.56 -17.51
C ALA A 523 27.00 7.80 -18.99
N GLY A 524 28.07 8.54 -19.28
CA GLY A 524 28.61 8.73 -20.63
C GLY A 524 29.07 7.41 -21.27
N GLU A 525 29.78 6.55 -20.52
CA GLU A 525 30.18 5.22 -20.95
C GLU A 525 28.97 4.34 -21.27
N LEU A 526 27.98 4.29 -20.36
CA LEU A 526 26.73 3.55 -20.60
C LEU A 526 26.02 4.02 -21.87
N LYS A 527 25.97 5.34 -22.09
CA LYS A 527 25.33 5.94 -23.28
C LYS A 527 26.10 5.58 -24.56
N SER A 528 27.44 5.65 -24.55
CA SER A 528 28.26 5.29 -25.69
C SER A 528 28.09 3.82 -26.10
N LEU A 529 27.89 2.96 -25.10
CA LEU A 529 27.63 1.52 -25.25
C LEU A 529 26.14 1.19 -25.53
N ARG A 530 25.27 2.19 -25.68
CA ARG A 530 23.81 2.04 -25.90
C ARG A 530 23.15 1.22 -24.81
N ILE A 531 23.56 1.39 -23.54
CA ILE A 531 22.97 0.78 -22.38
C ILE A 531 22.01 1.81 -21.74
N PRO A 532 20.72 1.49 -21.53
CA PRO A 532 19.75 2.40 -20.95
C PRO A 532 20.16 2.88 -19.57
N ASN A 533 20.20 4.21 -19.38
CA ASN A 533 20.51 4.77 -18.09
C ASN A 533 19.77 6.08 -17.84
N ARG A 534 19.59 6.40 -16.55
CA ARG A 534 19.04 7.67 -16.06
C ARG A 534 19.94 8.22 -14.97
N VAL A 535 20.29 9.51 -15.07
CA VAL A 535 20.99 10.24 -14.01
C VAL A 535 20.00 11.11 -13.27
N TRP A 536 20.02 11.02 -11.95
CA TRP A 536 19.34 11.93 -11.03
C TRP A 536 20.38 12.73 -10.24
N ALA A 537 20.38 14.03 -10.38
CA ALA A 537 21.38 14.89 -9.74
C ALA A 537 20.72 15.97 -8.90
N SER A 538 21.30 16.25 -7.74
CA SER A 538 20.85 17.29 -6.81
C SER A 538 21.99 18.25 -6.48
N GLN A 539 21.64 19.50 -6.15
CA GLN A 539 22.59 20.46 -5.57
C GLN A 539 22.76 20.27 -4.06
N GLN A 540 21.95 19.43 -3.43
CA GLN A 540 22.10 19.07 -2.03
C GLN A 540 23.35 18.24 -1.81
N PRO A 541 24.07 18.43 -0.68
CA PRO A 541 25.15 17.52 -0.29
C PRO A 541 24.64 16.08 -0.16
N ASP A 542 25.50 15.10 -0.51
CA ASP A 542 25.18 13.70 -0.25
C ASP A 542 24.95 13.48 1.25
N GLY A 543 23.83 12.85 1.58
CA GLY A 543 23.44 12.62 2.96
C GLY A 543 22.01 12.11 3.05
N GLY A 544 21.52 11.87 4.26
CA GLY A 544 20.20 11.28 4.48
C GLY A 544 19.06 12.08 3.84
N ARG A 545 19.14 13.42 3.80
CA ARG A 545 18.11 14.25 3.15
C ARG A 545 18.11 14.06 1.64
N TYR A 546 19.27 14.12 1.01
CA TYR A 546 19.45 13.88 -0.42
C TYR A 546 18.93 12.51 -0.82
N LEU A 547 19.36 11.45 -0.09
CA LEU A 547 18.97 10.07 -0.36
C LEU A 547 17.45 9.86 -0.21
N ARG A 548 16.79 10.53 0.76
CA ARG A 548 15.33 10.48 0.87
C ARG A 548 14.61 11.17 -0.30
N LEU A 549 15.16 12.26 -0.81
CA LEU A 549 14.57 13.00 -1.95
C LEU A 549 14.64 12.18 -3.26
N GLN A 550 15.71 11.43 -3.48
CA GLN A 550 15.89 10.63 -4.69
C GLN A 550 15.17 9.28 -4.65
N LEU A 551 14.90 8.72 -3.44
CA LEU A 551 14.37 7.37 -3.27
C LEU A 551 13.04 7.12 -4.02
N PRO A 552 12.06 8.04 -4.07
CA PRO A 552 10.88 7.87 -4.91
C PRO A 552 11.23 7.62 -6.39
N SER A 553 12.09 8.44 -6.97
CA SER A 553 12.54 8.29 -8.37
C SER A 553 13.28 6.97 -8.62
N ALA A 554 14.07 6.53 -7.65
CA ALA A 554 14.79 5.27 -7.72
C ALA A 554 13.84 4.05 -7.71
N LEU A 555 12.83 4.08 -6.84
CA LEU A 555 11.82 3.03 -6.76
C LEU A 555 10.91 3.02 -8.00
N GLU A 556 10.53 4.19 -8.53
CA GLU A 556 9.79 4.29 -9.79
C GLU A 556 10.61 3.79 -10.98
N PHE A 557 11.91 4.06 -11.02
CA PHE A 557 12.76 3.52 -12.07
C PHE A 557 12.84 1.99 -12.02
N ALA A 558 12.82 1.40 -10.82
CA ALA A 558 12.84 -0.05 -10.66
C ALA A 558 11.47 -0.70 -10.95
N PHE A 559 10.38 -0.13 -10.42
CA PHE A 559 9.08 -0.79 -10.28
C PHE A 559 7.89 0.06 -10.76
N GLY A 560 8.15 1.17 -11.46
CA GLY A 560 7.10 2.06 -11.98
C GLY A 560 6.13 1.32 -12.90
N ILE A 561 4.83 1.70 -12.81
CA ILE A 561 3.72 1.10 -13.53
C ILE A 561 3.41 1.96 -14.77
#